data_be8e440c2741d057e3c48059bf781b62
#
_entry.id   be8e440c2741d057e3c48059bf781b62
#
_cell.length_a   1.000
_cell.length_b   1.000
_cell.length_c   1.000
_cell.angle_alpha   90.00
_cell.angle_beta   90.00
_cell.angle_gamma   90.00
#
_symmetry.space_group_name_H-M   'P 1'
#
loop_
_entity.id
_entity.type
_entity.pdbx_description
1 polymer ?
#
loop_
_entity_poly.entity_id
_entity_poly.type
_entity_poly.pdbx_seq_one_letter_code
_entity_poly.pdbx_strand_id
1 'polypeptide(L)'
;MPKFILIVLFLILWQQTASADSTLTVIRIQETAGLDREQEYVEIPVQLYYIPEDTDHYEAVDEEGNRIFCQAIIHNVSPENKNSQVSLIFPVSLPAYASKTILIKKSAALKTQPSSSDLYMSGAGTELIIDNKYYRADLTRSSQTEGKNHLSGQLRELLIKMNKNQLLFRNENRMHWAPNFQKQGAAEYKTIAQWDNPAYNHIEQGPYLIKTTRQAPATDNPEIMLTAVYKFYAGKPYFVFYSAMEIVQDITLVLLRNDEMTMDSMFTHVAFKRPDNKIEYMTFKEREKHLSTNPVENDAPWVCFYNQDKQFGFGSIRLKYDNDNCFGDPSPLFMPHTKISDGAEGGKYWNRRLIHDHSTFVPAGSRYIEENAYVVFSFDQEDPFTDLEYWSNRLRNPLIWKTVGTTGNPY
;
A
#
# COMPACT_ATOMS: atom_id res chain seq x y z
N MET A 1 -69.27 -7.82 -50.63
CA MET A 1 -68.54 -8.71 -49.71
C MET A 1 -67.29 -7.98 -49.29
N PRO A 2 -67.19 -7.45 -48.05
CA PRO A 2 -65.98 -6.83 -47.58
C PRO A 2 -65.03 -7.87 -46.95
N LYS A 3 -63.75 -7.82 -47.32
CA LYS A 3 -62.71 -8.66 -46.77
C LYS A 3 -62.29 -8.07 -45.42
N PHE A 4 -62.43 -8.83 -44.32
CA PHE A 4 -61.85 -8.55 -43.03
C PHE A 4 -60.32 -8.84 -43.06
N ILE A 5 -59.51 -7.82 -42.78
CA ILE A 5 -58.09 -7.98 -42.56
C ILE A 5 -57.89 -8.08 -41.03
N LEU A 6 -57.47 -9.27 -40.60
CA LEU A 6 -57.14 -9.54 -39.19
C LEU A 6 -55.71 -9.06 -38.93
N ILE A 7 -55.54 -7.95 -38.25
CA ILE A 7 -54.25 -7.48 -37.77
C ILE A 7 -53.96 -8.16 -36.43
N VAL A 8 -53.05 -9.13 -36.43
CA VAL A 8 -52.52 -9.75 -35.22
C VAL A 8 -51.40 -8.86 -34.70
N LEU A 9 -51.69 -8.09 -33.64
CA LEU A 9 -50.68 -7.34 -32.90
C LEU A 9 -49.87 -8.32 -32.03
N PHE A 10 -48.62 -8.63 -32.43
CA PHE A 10 -47.64 -9.29 -31.57
C PHE A 10 -47.16 -8.26 -30.53
N LEU A 11 -47.73 -8.25 -29.35
CA LEU A 11 -47.17 -7.60 -28.16
C LEU A 11 -45.99 -8.45 -27.68
N ILE A 12 -44.77 -8.10 -28.10
CA ILE A 12 -43.53 -8.61 -27.50
C ILE A 12 -43.43 -7.91 -26.14
N LEU A 13 -43.89 -8.57 -25.10
CA LEU A 13 -43.56 -8.24 -23.72
C LEU A 13 -42.07 -8.52 -23.53
N TRP A 14 -41.25 -7.51 -23.70
CA TRP A 14 -39.90 -7.51 -23.14
C TRP A 14 -40.04 -7.51 -21.62
N GLN A 15 -40.07 -8.68 -21.02
CA GLN A 15 -39.80 -8.81 -19.61
C GLN A 15 -38.29 -8.44 -19.41
N GLN A 16 -38.04 -7.18 -19.13
CA GLN A 16 -36.83 -6.81 -18.45
C GLN A 16 -36.88 -7.50 -17.09
N THR A 17 -36.24 -8.67 -16.98
CA THR A 17 -35.91 -9.24 -15.69
C THR A 17 -34.94 -8.25 -15.04
N ALA A 18 -35.48 -7.29 -14.31
CA ALA A 18 -34.64 -6.48 -13.41
C ALA A 18 -34.03 -7.48 -12.44
N SER A 19 -32.73 -7.73 -12.60
CA SER A 19 -31.96 -8.52 -11.66
C SER A 19 -32.13 -7.84 -10.30
N ALA A 20 -32.72 -8.56 -9.35
CA ALA A 20 -32.96 -8.01 -8.02
C ALA A 20 -31.64 -7.75 -7.32
N ASP A 21 -31.53 -6.63 -6.58
CA ASP A 21 -30.40 -6.38 -5.69
C ASP A 21 -30.22 -7.57 -4.74
N SER A 22 -29.04 -8.18 -4.72
CA SER A 22 -28.74 -9.29 -3.82
C SER A 22 -27.82 -8.83 -2.69
N THR A 23 -28.19 -9.15 -1.46
CA THR A 23 -27.35 -8.91 -0.30
C THR A 23 -26.24 -9.93 -0.24
N LEU A 24 -24.98 -9.48 -0.18
CA LEU A 24 -23.79 -10.33 -0.06
C LEU A 24 -23.44 -10.60 1.42
N THR A 25 -23.40 -9.55 2.22
CA THR A 25 -23.05 -9.65 3.65
C THR A 25 -23.52 -8.41 4.41
N VAL A 26 -23.66 -8.55 5.72
CA VAL A 26 -23.89 -7.45 6.66
C VAL A 26 -22.69 -7.36 7.57
N ILE A 27 -22.08 -6.18 7.66
CA ILE A 27 -20.93 -5.93 8.51
C ILE A 27 -21.22 -4.81 9.50
N ARG A 28 -20.54 -4.85 10.63
CA ARG A 28 -20.49 -3.75 11.57
C ARG A 28 -19.07 -3.20 11.61
N ILE A 29 -18.93 -1.91 11.32
CA ILE A 29 -17.67 -1.18 11.40
C ILE A 29 -17.63 -0.42 12.71
N GLN A 30 -16.46 -0.41 13.38
CA GLN A 30 -16.28 0.22 14.69
C GLN A 30 -15.02 1.07 14.69
N GLU A 31 -15.12 2.24 15.27
CA GLU A 31 -14.01 3.07 15.70
C GLU A 31 -13.72 2.77 17.17
N THR A 32 -12.48 2.42 17.52
CA THR A 32 -12.11 1.96 18.86
C THR A 32 -10.96 2.74 19.49
N ALA A 33 -10.36 3.68 18.76
CA ALA A 33 -9.19 4.44 19.17
C ALA A 33 -9.52 5.87 19.65
N GLY A 34 -10.81 6.26 19.61
CA GLY A 34 -11.24 7.61 19.99
C GLY A 34 -10.90 8.69 18.94
N LEU A 35 -10.88 8.31 17.67
CA LEU A 35 -10.53 9.20 16.57
C LEU A 35 -11.74 9.48 15.68
N ASP A 36 -12.00 10.75 15.38
CA ASP A 36 -12.97 11.09 14.34
C ASP A 36 -12.42 10.68 12.97
N ARG A 37 -13.18 9.89 12.23
CA ARG A 37 -12.80 9.35 10.92
C ARG A 37 -13.55 10.06 9.81
N GLU A 38 -12.80 10.65 8.90
CA GLU A 38 -13.36 11.30 7.71
C GLU A 38 -12.90 10.57 6.46
N GLN A 39 -13.87 9.96 5.73
CA GLN A 39 -13.62 9.27 4.46
C GLN A 39 -12.44 8.30 4.50
N GLU A 40 -12.33 7.49 5.56
CA GLU A 40 -11.34 6.42 5.60
C GLU A 40 -11.79 5.24 4.74
N TYR A 41 -10.86 4.66 4.00
CA TYR A 41 -11.16 3.51 3.16
C TYR A 41 -11.15 2.22 3.98
N VAL A 42 -12.25 1.47 3.87
CA VAL A 42 -12.39 0.15 4.46
C VAL A 42 -12.36 -0.88 3.34
N GLU A 43 -11.54 -1.90 3.47
CA GLU A 43 -11.40 -3.02 2.54
C GLU A 43 -12.02 -4.27 3.17
N ILE A 44 -13.08 -4.80 2.55
CA ILE A 44 -13.83 -5.94 3.06
C ILE A 44 -13.67 -7.12 2.11
N PRO A 45 -13.03 -8.23 2.53
CA PRO A 45 -12.98 -9.45 1.74
C PRO A 45 -14.37 -10.10 1.69
N VAL A 46 -14.79 -10.47 0.50
CA VAL A 46 -16.07 -11.14 0.24
C VAL A 46 -15.81 -12.38 -0.60
N GLN A 47 -16.36 -13.51 -0.16
CA GLN A 47 -16.39 -14.72 -0.98
C GLN A 47 -17.64 -14.67 -1.87
N LEU A 48 -17.44 -14.67 -3.18
CA LEU A 48 -18.51 -14.76 -4.16
C LEU A 48 -18.61 -16.21 -4.66
N TYR A 49 -19.84 -16.69 -4.81
CA TYR A 49 -20.12 -18.01 -5.39
C TYR A 49 -20.44 -17.93 -6.88
N TYR A 50 -19.84 -16.97 -7.56
CA TYR A 50 -19.88 -16.74 -8.99
C TYR A 50 -18.60 -15.99 -9.42
N ILE A 51 -18.37 -15.94 -10.74
CA ILE A 51 -17.27 -15.16 -11.31
C ILE A 51 -17.80 -13.75 -11.61
N PRO A 52 -17.23 -12.69 -11.03
CA PRO A 52 -17.65 -11.32 -11.32
C PRO A 52 -17.47 -10.97 -12.80
N GLU A 53 -18.43 -10.25 -13.34
CA GLU A 53 -18.37 -9.63 -14.67
C GLU A 53 -18.06 -8.13 -14.55
N ASP A 54 -17.55 -7.52 -15.60
CA ASP A 54 -17.25 -6.07 -15.64
C ASP A 54 -18.50 -5.20 -15.42
N THR A 55 -19.69 -5.78 -15.66
CA THR A 55 -20.99 -5.14 -15.44
C THR A 55 -21.51 -5.27 -14.00
N ASP A 56 -20.82 -6.01 -13.15
CA ASP A 56 -21.23 -6.19 -11.76
C ASP A 56 -20.92 -4.93 -10.95
N HIS A 57 -21.90 -4.42 -10.27
CA HIS A 57 -21.80 -3.26 -9.41
C HIS A 57 -22.03 -3.63 -7.95
N TYR A 58 -21.23 -3.06 -7.06
CA TYR A 58 -21.34 -3.29 -5.62
C TYR A 58 -21.59 -1.98 -4.90
N GLU A 59 -22.43 -2.03 -3.89
CA GLU A 59 -22.80 -0.88 -3.07
C GLU A 59 -22.78 -1.25 -1.59
N ALA A 60 -22.27 -0.34 -0.77
CA ALA A 60 -22.41 -0.33 0.68
C ALA A 60 -23.61 0.55 1.04
N VAL A 61 -24.55 0.02 1.81
CA VAL A 61 -25.76 0.73 2.23
C VAL A 61 -25.76 0.83 3.75
N ASP A 62 -25.82 2.03 4.30
CA ASP A 62 -25.85 2.25 5.74
C ASP A 62 -27.29 2.15 6.32
N GLU A 63 -27.41 2.30 7.64
CA GLU A 63 -28.67 2.20 8.39
C GLU A 63 -29.67 3.29 8.01
N GLU A 64 -29.20 4.44 7.51
CA GLU A 64 -30.03 5.53 7.00
C GLU A 64 -30.46 5.33 5.53
N GLY A 65 -29.95 4.27 4.86
CA GLY A 65 -30.24 3.97 3.47
C GLY A 65 -29.34 4.72 2.48
N ASN A 66 -28.30 5.41 2.95
CA ASN A 66 -27.31 6.04 2.06
C ASN A 66 -26.52 4.94 1.34
N ARG A 67 -26.35 5.13 0.03
CA ARG A 67 -25.65 4.18 -0.84
C ARG A 67 -24.28 4.74 -1.20
N ILE A 68 -23.27 3.93 -1.07
CA ILE A 68 -21.88 4.24 -1.40
C ILE A 68 -21.39 3.23 -2.43
N PHE A 69 -20.82 3.68 -3.52
CA PHE A 69 -20.17 2.83 -4.51
C PHE A 69 -19.03 2.04 -3.85
N CYS A 70 -18.90 0.75 -4.18
CA CYS A 70 -17.76 -0.08 -3.78
C CYS A 70 -16.89 -0.39 -5.01
N GLN A 71 -15.62 -0.07 -4.93
CA GLN A 71 -14.63 -0.56 -5.88
C GLN A 71 -14.32 -2.01 -5.56
N ALA A 72 -14.45 -2.91 -6.55
CA ALA A 72 -14.09 -4.32 -6.40
C ALA A 72 -12.62 -4.54 -6.81
N ILE A 73 -11.92 -5.38 -6.04
CA ILE A 73 -10.58 -5.88 -6.30
C ILE A 73 -10.67 -7.40 -6.32
N ILE A 74 -10.37 -8.00 -7.47
CA ILE A 74 -10.48 -9.46 -7.65
C ILE A 74 -9.14 -10.09 -7.31
N HIS A 75 -9.09 -10.95 -6.28
CA HIS A 75 -7.85 -11.62 -5.88
C HIS A 75 -7.65 -12.95 -6.56
N ASN A 76 -8.68 -13.81 -6.51
CA ASN A 76 -8.65 -15.15 -7.06
C ASN A 76 -9.97 -15.48 -7.75
N VAL A 77 -9.87 -16.17 -8.86
CA VAL A 77 -11.00 -16.73 -9.60
C VAL A 77 -10.78 -18.23 -9.73
N SER A 78 -11.75 -19.04 -9.30
CA SER A 78 -11.77 -20.47 -9.51
C SER A 78 -12.86 -20.82 -10.53
N PRO A 79 -12.53 -20.96 -11.82
CA PRO A 79 -13.52 -21.29 -12.84
C PRO A 79 -14.21 -22.64 -12.60
N GLU A 80 -13.46 -23.60 -12.08
CA GLU A 80 -13.97 -24.98 -11.80
C GLU A 80 -15.05 -24.95 -10.72
N ASN A 81 -14.87 -24.17 -9.66
CA ASN A 81 -15.80 -24.07 -8.53
C ASN A 81 -16.77 -22.91 -8.68
N LYS A 82 -16.69 -22.15 -9.75
CA LYS A 82 -17.50 -20.94 -9.99
C LYS A 82 -17.52 -20.00 -8.77
N ASN A 83 -16.36 -19.75 -8.17
CA ASN A 83 -16.24 -18.85 -7.03
C ASN A 83 -15.08 -17.87 -7.21
N SER A 84 -15.13 -16.78 -6.46
CA SER A 84 -14.12 -15.73 -6.52
C SER A 84 -13.92 -15.10 -5.14
N GLN A 85 -12.68 -14.74 -4.83
CA GLN A 85 -12.35 -13.89 -3.69
C GLN A 85 -12.19 -12.46 -4.18
N VAL A 86 -12.97 -11.56 -3.62
CA VAL A 86 -12.95 -10.12 -3.93
C VAL A 86 -12.78 -9.33 -2.65
N SER A 87 -12.05 -8.23 -2.72
CA SER A 87 -12.15 -7.17 -1.72
C SER A 87 -13.01 -6.04 -2.26
N LEU A 88 -13.93 -5.56 -1.44
CA LEU A 88 -14.74 -4.37 -1.74
C LEU A 88 -14.22 -3.19 -0.92
N ILE A 89 -13.84 -2.12 -1.63
CA ILE A 89 -13.29 -0.91 -1.02
C ILE A 89 -14.30 0.23 -1.13
N PHE A 90 -14.53 0.95 -0.02
CA PHE A 90 -15.41 2.11 0.02
C PHE A 90 -15.04 3.06 1.17
N PRO A 91 -15.35 4.37 1.06
CA PRO A 91 -15.09 5.32 2.12
C PRO A 91 -16.11 5.22 3.24
N VAL A 92 -15.65 5.39 4.48
CA VAL A 92 -16.47 5.42 5.69
C VAL A 92 -16.08 6.62 6.53
N SER A 93 -17.10 7.31 7.07
CA SER A 93 -16.91 8.34 8.10
C SER A 93 -17.60 7.90 9.38
N LEU A 94 -16.90 8.01 10.51
CA LEU A 94 -17.36 7.61 11.84
C LEU A 94 -16.83 8.57 12.90
N PRO A 95 -17.68 9.03 13.82
CA PRO A 95 -17.22 9.72 15.03
C PRO A 95 -16.38 8.80 15.92
N ALA A 96 -15.61 9.39 16.81
CA ALA A 96 -14.85 8.69 17.82
C ALA A 96 -15.73 7.73 18.64
N TYR A 97 -15.27 6.48 18.83
CA TYR A 97 -15.96 5.39 19.53
C TYR A 97 -17.32 4.97 18.94
N ALA A 98 -17.67 5.46 17.75
CA ALA A 98 -18.93 5.08 17.10
C ALA A 98 -18.83 3.75 16.34
N SER A 99 -19.99 3.23 15.99
CA SER A 99 -20.11 2.08 15.10
C SER A 99 -21.26 2.29 14.10
N LYS A 100 -21.15 1.66 12.94
CA LYS A 100 -22.13 1.72 11.86
C LYS A 100 -22.33 0.33 11.26
N THR A 101 -23.58 -0.05 11.01
CA THR A 101 -23.90 -1.29 10.29
C THR A 101 -24.01 -0.97 8.80
N ILE A 102 -23.35 -1.77 8.00
CA ILE A 102 -23.31 -1.61 6.54
C ILE A 102 -23.78 -2.90 5.89
N LEU A 103 -24.73 -2.76 4.97
CA LEU A 103 -25.22 -3.83 4.12
C LEU A 103 -24.49 -3.79 2.79
N ILE A 104 -23.72 -4.83 2.46
CA ILE A 104 -23.04 -4.97 1.18
C ILE A 104 -23.94 -5.68 0.18
N LYS A 105 -24.15 -5.05 -0.97
CA LYS A 105 -25.04 -5.55 -2.01
C LYS A 105 -24.35 -5.62 -3.37
N LYS A 106 -24.73 -6.63 -4.16
CA LYS A 106 -24.61 -6.58 -5.61
C LYS A 106 -25.85 -5.87 -6.16
N SER A 107 -25.65 -4.87 -7.02
CA SER A 107 -26.72 -4.12 -7.68
C SER A 107 -26.78 -4.49 -9.15
N ALA A 108 -28.00 -4.64 -9.69
CA ALA A 108 -28.22 -4.93 -11.11
C ALA A 108 -27.82 -3.77 -12.04
N ALA A 109 -27.79 -2.57 -11.51
CA ALA A 109 -27.35 -1.38 -12.21
C ALA A 109 -26.65 -0.44 -11.25
N LEU A 110 -25.73 0.35 -11.75
CA LEU A 110 -25.05 1.36 -10.94
C LEU A 110 -26.07 2.41 -10.47
N LYS A 111 -26.42 2.37 -9.18
CA LYS A 111 -27.36 3.31 -8.55
C LYS A 111 -26.67 4.51 -7.94
N THR A 112 -25.38 4.33 -7.62
CA THR A 112 -24.54 5.38 -7.05
C THR A 112 -23.32 5.58 -7.95
N GLN A 113 -23.15 6.81 -8.43
CA GLN A 113 -21.93 7.15 -9.18
C GLN A 113 -20.74 7.18 -8.21
N PRO A 114 -19.57 6.65 -8.60
CA PRO A 114 -18.36 6.89 -7.83
C PRO A 114 -18.14 8.40 -7.73
N SER A 115 -17.73 8.87 -6.54
CA SER A 115 -17.32 10.26 -6.36
C SER A 115 -16.22 10.61 -7.36
N SER A 116 -16.19 11.84 -7.84
CA SER A 116 -15.10 12.31 -8.69
C SER A 116 -13.75 12.03 -7.98
N SER A 117 -12.94 11.19 -8.58
CA SER A 117 -11.63 10.85 -8.02
C SER A 117 -10.58 11.88 -8.43
N ASP A 118 -9.67 12.20 -7.51
CA ASP A 118 -8.44 12.93 -7.81
C ASP A 118 -7.27 11.99 -8.13
N LEU A 119 -7.54 10.68 -8.18
CA LEU A 119 -6.53 9.65 -8.40
C LEU A 119 -6.47 9.27 -9.88
N TYR A 120 -5.33 9.50 -10.50
CA TYR A 120 -5.09 9.24 -11.92
C TYR A 120 -3.87 8.36 -12.10
N MET A 121 -3.89 7.56 -13.15
CA MET A 121 -2.78 6.72 -13.57
C MET A 121 -2.53 6.88 -15.08
N SER A 122 -1.27 6.90 -15.45
CA SER A 122 -0.82 6.77 -16.84
C SER A 122 0.37 5.81 -16.93
N GLY A 123 0.63 5.28 -18.12
CA GLY A 123 1.65 4.26 -18.33
C GLY A 123 1.06 2.85 -18.38
N ALA A 124 1.93 1.84 -18.38
CA ALA A 124 1.55 0.43 -18.45
C ALA A 124 2.62 -0.46 -17.80
N GLY A 125 2.23 -1.66 -17.38
CA GLY A 125 3.13 -2.63 -16.79
C GLY A 125 3.76 -2.10 -15.50
N THR A 126 5.08 -2.04 -15.44
CA THR A 126 5.84 -1.51 -14.30
C THR A 126 6.18 -0.03 -14.42
N GLU A 127 5.93 0.60 -15.58
CA GLU A 127 6.26 2.00 -15.87
C GLU A 127 5.02 2.88 -15.72
N LEU A 128 4.70 3.25 -14.48
CA LEU A 128 3.49 3.97 -14.13
C LEU A 128 3.78 5.34 -13.53
N ILE A 129 2.93 6.30 -13.85
CA ILE A 129 2.82 7.57 -13.16
C ILE A 129 1.46 7.60 -12.46
N ILE A 130 1.44 7.78 -11.15
CA ILE A 130 0.25 7.83 -10.33
C ILE A 130 0.19 9.19 -9.65
N ASP A 131 -0.94 9.85 -9.81
CA ASP A 131 -1.13 11.26 -9.45
C ASP A 131 -2.40 11.43 -8.60
N ASN A 132 -2.30 12.23 -7.53
CA ASN A 132 -3.43 12.74 -6.78
C ASN A 132 -3.18 14.21 -6.36
N LYS A 133 -4.05 14.79 -5.57
CA LYS A 133 -3.91 16.21 -5.16
C LYS A 133 -2.68 16.50 -4.30
N TYR A 134 -2.09 15.50 -3.64
CA TYR A 134 -0.98 15.67 -2.70
C TYR A 134 0.39 15.36 -3.31
N TYR A 135 0.44 14.37 -4.21
CA TYR A 135 1.70 13.95 -4.82
C TYR A 135 1.50 13.37 -6.22
N ARG A 136 2.62 13.24 -6.92
CA ARG A 136 2.75 12.44 -8.13
C ARG A 136 3.91 11.48 -7.94
N ALA A 137 3.61 10.19 -7.97
CA ALA A 137 4.58 9.10 -7.85
C ALA A 137 4.96 8.59 -9.25
N ASP A 138 6.26 8.50 -9.53
CA ASP A 138 6.81 7.97 -10.77
C ASP A 138 7.44 6.60 -10.50
N LEU A 139 6.86 5.53 -11.06
CA LEU A 139 7.33 4.15 -10.99
C LEU A 139 8.02 3.74 -12.31
N THR A 140 8.53 4.69 -13.07
CA THR A 140 9.08 4.44 -14.38
C THR A 140 10.48 3.83 -14.32
N ARG A 141 10.98 3.49 -15.50
CA ARG A 141 12.33 2.95 -15.70
C ARG A 141 13.38 3.88 -15.12
N SER A 142 14.34 3.34 -14.39
CA SER A 142 15.47 4.13 -13.92
C SER A 142 16.25 4.70 -15.10
N SER A 143 16.74 5.93 -14.97
CA SER A 143 17.63 6.51 -15.96
C SER A 143 18.95 5.74 -16.03
N GLN A 144 19.53 5.74 -17.17
CA GLN A 144 20.57 5.00 -17.82
C GLN A 144 21.97 5.05 -17.19
N THR A 145 22.14 5.15 -15.90
CA THR A 145 23.47 4.92 -15.34
C THR A 145 23.78 3.43 -15.45
N GLU A 146 24.78 3.08 -16.26
CA GLU A 146 25.34 1.75 -16.49
C GLU A 146 24.62 0.80 -17.48
N GLY A 147 23.76 1.26 -18.37
CA GLY A 147 23.22 0.44 -19.47
C GLY A 147 22.23 -0.64 -19.04
N LYS A 148 21.81 -0.69 -17.78
CA LYS A 148 20.79 -1.62 -17.27
C LYS A 148 19.48 -0.88 -16.97
N ASN A 149 18.50 -1.09 -17.83
CA ASN A 149 17.15 -0.58 -17.64
C ASN A 149 16.36 -1.55 -16.75
N HIS A 150 16.29 -1.32 -15.45
CA HIS A 150 15.48 -2.14 -14.57
C HIS A 150 14.02 -1.74 -14.62
N LEU A 151 13.15 -2.71 -14.93
CA LEU A 151 11.69 -2.56 -14.99
C LEU A 151 11.02 -3.05 -13.70
N SER A 152 11.55 -2.67 -12.56
CA SER A 152 11.11 -3.19 -11.28
C SER A 152 9.75 -2.65 -10.81
N GLY A 153 9.30 -1.50 -11.33
CA GLY A 153 8.10 -0.82 -10.82
C GLY A 153 8.27 -0.22 -9.43
N GLN A 154 9.50 -0.08 -8.92
CA GLN A 154 9.76 0.62 -7.67
C GLN A 154 9.71 2.14 -7.86
N LEU A 155 9.35 2.86 -6.79
CA LEU A 155 9.27 4.32 -6.80
C LEU A 155 10.62 4.92 -7.18
N ARG A 156 10.63 5.69 -8.26
CA ARG A 156 11.80 6.40 -8.76
C ARG A 156 11.83 7.84 -8.26
N GLU A 157 10.73 8.55 -8.41
CA GLU A 157 10.60 9.95 -8.08
C GLU A 157 9.26 10.21 -7.40
N LEU A 158 9.20 11.21 -6.54
CA LEU A 158 7.99 11.67 -5.90
C LEU A 158 7.91 13.19 -5.94
N LEU A 159 6.96 13.74 -6.69
CA LEU A 159 6.65 15.16 -6.65
C LEU A 159 5.66 15.42 -5.53
N ILE A 160 6.09 16.12 -4.49
CA ILE A 160 5.22 16.62 -3.42
C ILE A 160 4.58 17.91 -3.91
N LYS A 161 3.25 17.95 -3.98
CA LYS A 161 2.50 19.10 -4.51
C LYS A 161 2.22 20.19 -3.48
N MET A 162 2.46 19.90 -2.22
CA MET A 162 2.35 20.87 -1.13
C MET A 162 3.55 21.83 -1.16
N ASN A 163 3.36 23.07 -0.69
CA ASN A 163 4.42 24.03 -0.49
C ASN A 163 5.38 24.21 -1.69
N LYS A 164 4.82 24.60 -2.86
CA LYS A 164 5.55 24.96 -4.10
C LYS A 164 6.23 23.80 -4.83
N ASN A 165 5.62 22.63 -4.86
CA ASN A 165 6.10 21.48 -5.62
C ASN A 165 7.57 21.13 -5.34
N GLN A 166 7.79 20.12 -4.53
CA GLN A 166 9.13 19.62 -4.21
C GLN A 166 9.33 18.25 -4.86
N LEU A 167 10.32 18.13 -5.75
CA LEU A 167 10.66 16.85 -6.37
C LEU A 167 11.67 16.10 -5.50
N LEU A 168 11.27 14.93 -5.02
CA LEU A 168 12.17 13.98 -4.39
C LEU A 168 12.63 12.97 -5.43
N PHE A 169 13.92 12.72 -5.48
CA PHE A 169 14.54 11.76 -6.39
C PHE A 169 15.90 11.30 -5.87
N ARG A 170 16.48 10.34 -6.54
CA ARG A 170 17.88 9.94 -6.38
C ARG A 170 18.54 9.89 -7.75
N ASN A 171 19.59 10.70 -7.96
CA ASN A 171 20.25 10.86 -9.27
C ASN A 171 20.74 9.54 -9.88
N GLU A 172 21.33 8.68 -9.06
CA GLU A 172 21.94 7.43 -9.54
C GLU A 172 20.93 6.33 -9.80
N ASN A 173 19.76 6.38 -9.12
CA ASN A 173 18.85 5.24 -9.12
C ASN A 173 17.44 5.61 -8.67
N ARG A 174 16.69 4.63 -8.11
CA ARG A 174 15.36 4.80 -7.58
C ARG A 174 15.40 5.30 -6.14
N MET A 175 14.34 5.94 -5.70
CA MET A 175 14.18 6.32 -4.30
C MET A 175 13.98 5.10 -3.40
N HIS A 176 13.18 4.13 -3.84
CA HIS A 176 12.80 2.97 -3.03
C HIS A 176 13.64 1.74 -3.38
N TRP A 177 14.48 1.33 -2.43
CA TRP A 177 15.44 0.25 -2.61
C TRP A 177 15.05 -1.07 -1.93
N ALA A 178 14.22 -1.05 -0.91
CA ALA A 178 13.86 -2.22 -0.13
C ALA A 178 12.77 -3.09 -0.80
N PRO A 179 12.76 -4.39 -0.50
CA PRO A 179 13.76 -5.13 0.27
C PRO A 179 15.09 -5.28 -0.47
N ASN A 180 16.19 -5.33 0.30
CA ASN A 180 17.51 -5.64 -0.24
C ASN A 180 18.30 -6.54 0.72
N PHE A 181 19.26 -7.29 0.16
CA PHE A 181 20.02 -8.29 0.89
C PHE A 181 21.39 -8.51 0.28
N GLN A 182 22.31 -9.10 1.06
CA GLN A 182 23.61 -9.56 0.58
C GLN A 182 23.89 -10.97 1.09
N LYS A 183 24.20 -11.88 0.17
CA LYS A 183 24.64 -13.23 0.50
C LYS A 183 26.07 -13.22 1.03
N GLN A 184 26.38 -14.18 1.89
CA GLN A 184 27.77 -14.39 2.30
C GLN A 184 28.66 -14.66 1.07
N GLY A 185 29.77 -13.99 0.98
CA GLY A 185 30.71 -14.10 -0.14
C GLY A 185 30.34 -13.33 -1.40
N ALA A 186 29.15 -12.70 -1.48
CA ALA A 186 28.81 -11.81 -2.58
C ALA A 186 29.52 -10.46 -2.44
N ALA A 187 30.05 -9.94 -3.55
CA ALA A 187 30.73 -8.65 -3.57
C ALA A 187 29.77 -7.47 -3.32
N GLU A 188 28.50 -7.61 -3.75
CA GLU A 188 27.50 -6.56 -3.69
C GLU A 188 26.19 -7.07 -3.10
N TYR A 189 25.40 -6.16 -2.52
CA TYR A 189 24.02 -6.44 -2.16
C TYR A 189 23.12 -6.41 -3.40
N LYS A 190 21.99 -7.13 -3.33
CA LYS A 190 20.94 -7.14 -4.33
C LYS A 190 19.70 -6.44 -3.77
N THR A 191 18.92 -5.83 -4.65
CA THR A 191 17.72 -5.08 -4.28
C THR A 191 16.56 -5.42 -5.22
N ILE A 192 15.34 -5.34 -4.72
CA ILE A 192 14.12 -5.42 -5.51
C ILE A 192 14.09 -4.38 -6.65
N ALA A 193 14.74 -3.23 -6.47
CA ALA A 193 14.85 -2.19 -7.49
C ALA A 193 15.60 -2.64 -8.75
N GLN A 194 16.35 -3.75 -8.67
CA GLN A 194 17.07 -4.36 -9.81
C GLN A 194 16.25 -5.39 -10.59
N TRP A 195 14.99 -5.61 -10.26
CA TRP A 195 14.15 -6.50 -11.06
C TRP A 195 14.09 -6.03 -12.53
N ASP A 196 14.30 -6.96 -13.43
CA ASP A 196 14.03 -6.79 -14.85
C ASP A 196 12.72 -7.52 -15.18
N ASN A 197 11.61 -6.79 -15.23
CA ASN A 197 10.33 -7.32 -15.59
C ASN A 197 9.89 -8.53 -14.72
N PRO A 198 9.39 -8.29 -13.51
CA PRO A 198 8.96 -9.35 -12.59
C PRO A 198 7.95 -10.29 -13.26
N ALA A 199 8.08 -11.58 -13.02
CA ALA A 199 7.31 -12.63 -13.69
C ALA A 199 5.80 -12.48 -13.52
N TYR A 200 5.37 -11.94 -12.37
CA TYR A 200 3.99 -11.53 -12.14
C TYR A 200 3.93 -10.02 -11.94
N ASN A 201 3.08 -9.36 -12.73
CA ASN A 201 2.77 -7.94 -12.60
C ASN A 201 1.28 -7.74 -12.87
N HIS A 202 0.56 -7.18 -11.90
CA HIS A 202 -0.87 -6.94 -12.00
C HIS A 202 -1.22 -5.54 -11.47
N ILE A 203 -2.14 -4.87 -12.16
CA ILE A 203 -2.62 -3.53 -11.83
C ILE A 203 -4.12 -3.57 -11.66
N GLU A 204 -4.60 -3.06 -10.53
CA GLU A 204 -6.00 -2.85 -10.24
C GLU A 204 -6.25 -1.35 -10.14
N GLN A 205 -7.18 -0.84 -10.92
CA GLN A 205 -7.48 0.58 -10.99
C GLN A 205 -8.96 0.84 -10.72
N GLY A 206 -9.24 1.83 -9.87
CA GLY A 206 -10.59 2.31 -9.61
C GLY A 206 -10.59 3.71 -9.00
N PRO A 207 -11.77 4.24 -8.67
CA PRO A 207 -11.90 5.61 -8.19
C PRO A 207 -11.32 5.84 -6.79
N TYR A 208 -11.12 4.81 -5.99
CA TYR A 208 -10.63 4.92 -4.61
C TYR A 208 -9.21 4.44 -4.43
N LEU A 209 -8.79 3.45 -5.23
CA LEU A 209 -7.51 2.78 -5.11
C LEU A 209 -6.94 2.43 -6.47
N ILE A 210 -5.64 2.69 -6.64
CA ILE A 210 -4.78 2.04 -7.62
C ILE A 210 -3.82 1.14 -6.85
N LYS A 211 -3.80 -0.16 -7.22
CA LYS A 211 -2.93 -1.16 -6.58
C LYS A 211 -2.06 -1.81 -7.64
N THR A 212 -0.77 -1.90 -7.38
CA THR A 212 0.17 -2.66 -8.22
C THR A 212 0.70 -3.84 -7.41
N THR A 213 0.64 -5.04 -7.96
CA THR A 213 1.18 -6.25 -7.34
C THR A 213 2.25 -6.84 -8.25
N ARG A 214 3.43 -7.11 -7.71
CA ARG A 214 4.57 -7.68 -8.44
C ARG A 214 5.15 -8.82 -7.62
N GLN A 215 5.48 -9.93 -8.29
CA GLN A 215 6.10 -11.09 -7.65
C GLN A 215 7.07 -11.76 -8.60
N ALA A 216 8.27 -12.05 -8.14
CA ALA A 216 9.29 -12.79 -8.85
C ALA A 216 10.36 -13.30 -7.88
N PRO A 217 11.19 -14.28 -8.28
CA PRO A 217 12.45 -14.51 -7.60
C PRO A 217 13.32 -13.25 -7.62
N ALA A 218 14.16 -13.09 -6.61
CA ALA A 218 15.16 -12.03 -6.60
C ALA A 218 16.17 -12.24 -7.74
N THR A 219 16.61 -11.16 -8.36
CA THR A 219 17.57 -11.22 -9.48
C THR A 219 18.82 -12.00 -9.10
N ASP A 220 19.19 -13.00 -9.88
CA ASP A 220 20.31 -13.92 -9.65
C ASP A 220 20.25 -14.73 -8.35
N ASN A 221 19.13 -14.74 -7.64
CA ASN A 221 18.96 -15.45 -6.37
C ASN A 221 17.59 -16.14 -6.30
N PRO A 222 17.40 -17.24 -7.03
CA PRO A 222 16.10 -17.92 -7.11
C PRO A 222 15.64 -18.54 -5.78
N GLU A 223 16.53 -18.68 -4.81
CA GLU A 223 16.24 -19.11 -3.45
C GLU A 223 15.47 -18.10 -2.62
N ILE A 224 15.27 -16.88 -3.16
CA ILE A 224 14.53 -15.81 -2.50
C ILE A 224 13.37 -15.39 -3.40
N MET A 225 12.13 -15.56 -2.93
CA MET A 225 10.93 -15.04 -3.58
C MET A 225 10.59 -13.68 -2.99
N LEU A 226 10.37 -12.70 -3.86
CA LEU A 226 9.97 -11.34 -3.47
C LEU A 226 8.55 -11.05 -3.95
N THR A 227 7.76 -10.44 -3.08
CA THR A 227 6.47 -9.83 -3.41
C THR A 227 6.50 -8.35 -3.04
N ALA A 228 5.96 -7.49 -3.90
CA ALA A 228 5.85 -6.06 -3.66
C ALA A 228 4.51 -5.52 -4.13
N VAL A 229 3.85 -4.76 -3.26
CA VAL A 229 2.54 -4.16 -3.53
C VAL A 229 2.58 -2.69 -3.18
N TYR A 230 2.18 -1.82 -4.11
CA TYR A 230 1.83 -0.45 -3.78
C TYR A 230 0.32 -0.28 -3.78
N LYS A 231 -0.19 0.52 -2.84
CA LYS A 231 -1.57 0.96 -2.76
C LYS A 231 -1.61 2.49 -2.71
N PHE A 232 -2.17 3.12 -3.74
CA PHE A 232 -2.31 4.58 -3.86
C PHE A 232 -3.79 4.94 -3.71
N TYR A 233 -4.10 5.84 -2.79
CA TYR A 233 -5.48 6.16 -2.43
C TYR A 233 -5.90 7.55 -2.92
N ALA A 234 -7.14 7.68 -3.38
CA ALA A 234 -7.74 8.96 -3.70
C ALA A 234 -7.84 9.84 -2.45
N GLY A 235 -7.49 11.12 -2.58
CA GLY A 235 -7.63 12.12 -1.52
C GLY A 235 -6.74 11.92 -0.30
N LYS A 236 -5.70 11.07 -0.38
CA LYS A 236 -4.82 10.78 0.76
C LYS A 236 -3.38 11.26 0.50
N PRO A 237 -2.70 11.85 1.51
CA PRO A 237 -1.32 12.31 1.39
C PRO A 237 -0.29 11.19 1.54
N TYR A 238 -0.72 9.93 1.51
CA TYR A 238 0.13 8.76 1.66
C TYR A 238 -0.20 7.69 0.61
N PHE A 239 0.77 6.83 0.39
CA PHE A 239 0.60 5.54 -0.27
C PHE A 239 1.17 4.44 0.63
N VAL A 240 0.64 3.23 0.49
CA VAL A 240 1.09 2.08 1.28
C VAL A 240 1.96 1.19 0.41
N PHE A 241 3.05 0.71 0.97
CA PHE A 241 3.89 -0.32 0.39
C PHE A 241 3.93 -1.54 1.31
N TYR A 242 3.63 -2.68 0.72
CA TYR A 242 3.81 -3.98 1.34
C TYR A 242 4.89 -4.74 0.58
N SER A 243 5.80 -5.39 1.30
CA SER A 243 6.69 -6.38 0.71
C SER A 243 6.80 -7.63 1.58
N ALA A 244 7.04 -8.76 0.91
CA ALA A 244 7.42 -10.00 1.53
C ALA A 244 8.67 -10.55 0.85
N MET A 245 9.66 -10.94 1.65
CA MET A 245 10.80 -11.73 1.25
C MET A 245 10.67 -13.12 1.87
N GLU A 246 10.53 -14.14 1.04
CA GLU A 246 10.36 -15.53 1.45
C GLU A 246 11.58 -16.32 1.01
N ILE A 247 12.20 -17.03 1.95
CA ILE A 247 13.36 -17.86 1.71
C ILE A 247 12.86 -19.27 1.35
N VAL A 248 13.03 -19.67 0.08
CA VAL A 248 12.54 -20.94 -0.44
C VAL A 248 13.59 -22.05 -0.43
N GLN A 249 14.86 -21.68 -0.23
CA GLN A 249 15.98 -22.60 0.00
C GLN A 249 16.94 -21.99 1.03
N ASP A 250 17.61 -22.82 1.82
CA ASP A 250 18.58 -22.39 2.83
C ASP A 250 19.62 -21.43 2.26
N ILE A 251 19.89 -20.34 2.96
CA ILE A 251 20.81 -19.30 2.53
C ILE A 251 21.57 -18.70 3.73
N THR A 252 22.78 -18.21 3.52
CA THR A 252 23.48 -17.40 4.51
C THR A 252 23.56 -15.96 4.04
N LEU A 253 22.99 -15.04 4.83
CA LEU A 253 22.98 -13.62 4.58
C LEU A 253 23.96 -12.88 5.52
N VAL A 254 24.60 -11.84 5.02
CA VAL A 254 25.37 -10.89 5.83
C VAL A 254 24.65 -9.55 5.98
N LEU A 255 23.65 -9.31 5.15
CA LEU A 255 22.81 -8.12 5.18
C LEU A 255 21.38 -8.48 4.78
N LEU A 256 20.42 -7.93 5.49
CA LEU A 256 19.00 -7.88 5.11
C LEU A 256 18.38 -6.57 5.58
N ARG A 257 17.71 -5.88 4.68
CA ARG A 257 17.04 -4.59 4.95
C ARG A 257 15.66 -4.54 4.34
N ASN A 258 14.77 -3.82 5.00
CA ASN A 258 13.52 -3.34 4.45
C ASN A 258 13.27 -1.88 4.86
N ASP A 259 12.13 -1.27 4.46
CA ASP A 259 11.81 0.15 4.71
C ASP A 259 12.99 1.08 4.33
N GLU A 260 13.46 0.99 3.09
CA GLU A 260 14.58 1.82 2.64
C GLU A 260 14.15 2.85 1.60
N MET A 261 14.26 4.12 1.97
CA MET A 261 14.12 5.26 1.05
C MET A 261 15.43 6.04 1.00
N THR A 262 15.85 6.34 -0.22
CA THR A 262 17.06 7.14 -0.51
C THR A 262 16.67 8.34 -1.37
N MET A 263 17.06 9.53 -0.94
CA MET A 263 16.73 10.79 -1.61
C MET A 263 17.95 11.70 -1.68
N ASP A 264 18.01 12.57 -2.68
CA ASP A 264 19.06 13.57 -2.76
C ASP A 264 18.89 14.67 -1.69
N SER A 265 19.97 15.42 -1.45
CA SER A 265 20.14 16.27 -0.27
C SER A 265 19.29 17.55 -0.29
N MET A 266 17.98 17.43 -0.20
CA MET A 266 17.08 18.58 0.00
C MET A 266 16.54 18.70 1.42
N PHE A 267 16.75 17.70 2.26
CA PHE A 267 16.30 17.67 3.64
C PHE A 267 17.35 18.27 4.58
N THR A 268 16.88 19.01 5.58
CA THR A 268 17.74 19.67 6.58
C THR A 268 17.79 18.91 7.89
N HIS A 269 16.72 18.19 8.21
CA HIS A 269 16.51 17.52 9.50
C HIS A 269 15.95 16.12 9.32
N VAL A 270 16.13 15.33 10.37
CA VAL A 270 15.51 14.04 10.58
C VAL A 270 14.71 14.06 11.88
N ALA A 271 13.58 13.35 11.89
CA ALA A 271 12.86 13.05 13.11
C ALA A 271 12.38 11.59 13.11
N PHE A 272 12.16 11.06 14.28
CA PHE A 272 11.60 9.73 14.51
C PHE A 272 10.87 9.66 15.84
N LYS A 273 9.93 8.75 15.94
CA LYS A 273 9.21 8.46 17.17
C LYS A 273 9.74 7.16 17.75
N ARG A 274 10.10 7.19 19.04
CA ARG A 274 10.50 5.97 19.74
C ARG A 274 9.29 5.15 20.18
N PRO A 275 9.45 3.86 20.50
CA PRO A 275 8.35 3.02 21.01
C PRO A 275 7.67 3.56 22.28
N ASP A 276 8.38 4.32 23.10
CA ASP A 276 7.85 5.01 24.31
C ASP A 276 7.06 6.29 23.98
N ASN A 277 6.80 6.56 22.71
CA ASN A 277 6.13 7.75 22.16
C ASN A 277 6.93 9.06 22.21
N LYS A 278 8.20 9.05 22.60
CA LYS A 278 9.05 10.22 22.53
C LYS A 278 9.42 10.54 21.09
N ILE A 279 9.23 11.80 20.67
CA ILE A 279 9.67 12.30 19.37
C ILE A 279 11.07 12.92 19.54
N GLU A 280 12.01 12.46 18.74
CA GLU A 280 13.34 13.04 18.66
C GLU A 280 13.56 13.63 17.26
N TYR A 281 14.15 14.80 17.20
CA TYR A 281 14.49 15.47 15.94
C TYR A 281 15.82 16.21 16.06
N MET A 282 16.54 16.30 14.95
CA MET A 282 17.84 16.92 14.88
C MET A 282 18.24 17.24 13.44
N THR A 283 19.25 18.07 13.28
CA THR A 283 19.86 18.28 11.97
C THR A 283 20.61 17.03 11.51
N PHE A 284 20.81 16.88 10.20
CA PHE A 284 21.67 15.80 9.68
C PHE A 284 23.11 15.88 10.20
N LYS A 285 23.58 17.07 10.53
CA LYS A 285 24.94 17.26 11.10
C LYS A 285 25.07 16.70 12.51
N GLU A 286 24.03 16.84 13.32
CA GLU A 286 24.02 16.36 14.73
C GLU A 286 23.75 14.86 14.83
N ARG A 287 23.06 14.30 13.86
CA ARG A 287 22.56 12.91 13.81
C ARG A 287 23.64 11.88 14.10
N GLU A 288 24.79 11.95 13.43
CA GLU A 288 25.82 10.89 13.52
C GLU A 288 26.30 10.72 14.96
N LYS A 289 26.61 11.81 15.64
CA LYS A 289 27.01 11.79 17.04
C LYS A 289 25.92 11.26 17.95
N HIS A 290 24.66 11.66 17.74
CA HIS A 290 23.54 11.25 18.57
C HIS A 290 23.21 9.77 18.39
N LEU A 291 23.07 9.29 17.15
CA LEU A 291 22.66 7.92 16.85
C LEU A 291 23.77 6.88 17.02
N SER A 292 25.05 7.29 17.14
CA SER A 292 26.14 6.36 17.46
C SER A 292 26.02 5.77 18.86
N THR A 293 25.41 6.51 19.79
CA THR A 293 25.20 6.08 21.18
C THR A 293 23.77 5.70 21.50
N ASN A 294 22.83 6.12 20.66
CA ASN A 294 21.39 5.92 20.87
C ASN A 294 20.70 5.60 19.52
N PRO A 295 20.91 4.41 18.97
CA PRO A 295 20.34 4.04 17.66
C PRO A 295 18.80 4.06 17.70
N VAL A 296 18.20 4.25 16.53
CA VAL A 296 16.74 4.18 16.38
C VAL A 296 16.33 2.71 16.37
N GLU A 297 15.32 2.38 17.13
CA GLU A 297 14.77 1.03 17.23
C GLU A 297 14.21 0.56 15.88
N ASN A 298 14.28 -0.74 15.63
CA ASN A 298 13.75 -1.33 14.39
C ASN A 298 12.22 -1.31 14.31
N ASP A 299 11.53 -1.10 15.43
CA ASP A 299 10.07 -1.00 15.58
C ASP A 299 9.59 0.43 15.88
N ALA A 300 10.46 1.44 15.74
CA ALA A 300 10.09 2.84 15.85
C ALA A 300 8.82 3.15 15.03
N PRO A 301 7.77 3.76 15.61
CA PRO A 301 6.48 3.95 14.95
C PRO A 301 6.53 4.65 13.60
N TRP A 302 7.43 5.63 13.47
CA TRP A 302 7.70 6.32 12.22
C TRP A 302 9.11 6.95 12.22
N VAL A 303 9.61 7.19 11.02
CA VAL A 303 10.80 7.99 10.71
C VAL A 303 10.46 8.97 9.59
N CYS A 304 10.99 10.19 9.65
CA CYS A 304 10.80 11.15 8.57
C CYS A 304 12.03 12.05 8.37
N PHE A 305 12.13 12.60 7.18
CA PHE A 305 13.01 13.71 6.84
C PHE A 305 12.17 14.93 6.51
N TYR A 306 12.62 16.12 6.91
CA TYR A 306 11.93 17.35 6.61
C TYR A 306 12.90 18.49 6.27
N ASN A 307 12.36 19.46 5.54
CA ASN A 307 13.04 20.72 5.26
C ASN A 307 12.31 21.84 5.99
N GLN A 308 12.94 22.40 7.00
CA GLN A 308 12.36 23.43 7.84
C GLN A 308 12.11 24.73 7.06
N ASP A 309 13.03 25.13 6.17
CA ASP A 309 12.91 26.38 5.43
C ASP A 309 11.83 26.31 4.33
N LYS A 310 11.69 25.13 3.71
CA LYS A 310 10.69 24.87 2.66
C LYS A 310 9.39 24.32 3.20
N GLN A 311 9.30 24.05 4.48
CA GLN A 311 8.09 23.63 5.23
C GLN A 311 7.41 22.36 4.67
N PHE A 312 8.18 21.34 4.34
CA PHE A 312 7.65 20.05 3.92
C PHE A 312 8.43 18.88 4.52
N GLY A 313 7.78 17.73 4.61
CA GLY A 313 8.39 16.49 5.05
C GLY A 313 7.91 15.28 4.25
N PHE A 314 8.71 14.21 4.35
CA PHE A 314 8.41 12.89 3.82
C PHE A 314 8.82 11.85 4.84
N GLY A 315 7.94 10.89 5.14
CA GLY A 315 8.18 9.90 6.19
C GLY A 315 7.58 8.54 5.90
N SER A 316 8.05 7.56 6.68
CA SER A 316 7.55 6.19 6.73
C SER A 316 6.85 5.98 8.07
N ILE A 317 5.55 5.69 8.04
CA ILE A 317 4.77 5.19 9.17
C ILE A 317 4.75 3.67 9.07
N ARG A 318 5.22 3.00 10.11
CA ARG A 318 5.35 1.56 10.15
C ARG A 318 4.06 0.93 10.65
N LEU A 319 3.37 0.22 9.76
CA LEU A 319 2.05 -0.34 10.03
C LEU A 319 2.16 -1.77 10.56
N LYS A 320 2.94 -2.60 9.86
CA LYS A 320 3.13 -4.01 10.23
C LYS A 320 4.53 -4.47 9.87
N TYR A 321 5.15 -5.14 10.83
CA TYR A 321 6.34 -5.94 10.60
C TYR A 321 6.10 -7.34 11.15
N ASP A 322 6.27 -8.33 10.28
CA ASP A 322 6.08 -9.73 10.62
C ASP A 322 7.28 -10.51 10.10
N ASN A 323 8.02 -11.11 11.03
CA ASN A 323 9.19 -11.93 10.73
C ASN A 323 8.96 -13.39 11.11
N ASP A 324 7.72 -13.80 11.32
CA ASP A 324 7.42 -15.20 11.59
C ASP A 324 7.60 -16.03 10.32
N ASN A 325 8.25 -17.16 10.44
CA ASN A 325 8.41 -18.13 9.35
C ASN A 325 7.07 -18.81 9.01
N CYS A 326 7.08 -19.68 8.01
CA CYS A 326 5.86 -20.39 7.59
C CYS A 326 5.31 -21.38 8.66
N PHE A 327 6.04 -21.64 9.75
CA PHE A 327 5.63 -22.49 10.87
C PHE A 327 5.21 -21.68 12.11
N GLY A 328 5.35 -20.35 12.07
CA GLY A 328 5.01 -19.47 13.18
C GLY A 328 6.17 -19.18 14.15
N ASP A 329 7.39 -19.64 13.85
CA ASP A 329 8.58 -19.31 14.62
C ASP A 329 9.26 -18.05 14.08
N PRO A 330 10.01 -17.28 14.90
CA PRO A 330 10.74 -16.12 14.42
C PRO A 330 11.80 -16.47 13.37
N SER A 331 11.81 -15.78 12.24
CA SER A 331 12.90 -15.81 11.27
C SER A 331 14.18 -15.17 11.85
N PRO A 332 15.37 -15.65 11.47
CA PRO A 332 16.64 -15.13 12.01
C PRO A 332 16.84 -13.63 11.81
N LEU A 333 17.25 -12.95 12.88
CA LEU A 333 17.62 -11.54 12.90
C LEU A 333 19.01 -11.40 13.53
N PHE A 334 19.72 -10.32 13.18
CA PHE A 334 20.97 -9.97 13.85
C PHE A 334 21.12 -8.45 13.98
N MET A 335 21.16 -7.94 15.22
CA MET A 335 21.25 -6.52 15.56
C MET A 335 20.22 -5.63 14.82
N PRO A 336 18.92 -5.95 14.88
CA PRO A 336 17.92 -5.20 14.15
C PRO A 336 17.81 -3.75 14.68
N HIS A 337 17.88 -2.79 13.75
CA HIS A 337 17.76 -1.35 14.07
C HIS A 337 17.35 -0.56 12.84
N THR A 338 16.92 0.70 13.02
CA THR A 338 16.75 1.65 11.93
C THR A 338 18.02 2.47 11.77
N LYS A 339 18.65 2.35 10.62
CA LYS A 339 19.79 3.20 10.20
C LYS A 339 19.28 4.45 9.50
N ILE A 340 19.80 5.60 9.92
CA ILE A 340 19.64 6.88 9.23
C ILE A 340 21.03 7.37 8.87
N SER A 341 21.30 7.67 7.60
CA SER A 341 22.64 8.02 7.16
C SER A 341 22.66 8.93 5.94
N ASP A 342 23.82 9.46 5.64
CA ASP A 342 24.15 10.04 4.34
C ASP A 342 24.56 8.93 3.38
N GLY A 343 24.03 8.98 2.16
CA GLY A 343 24.49 8.18 1.03
C GLY A 343 25.65 8.84 0.30
N ALA A 344 26.16 8.17 -0.73
CA ALA A 344 27.09 8.76 -1.67
C ALA A 344 26.53 10.06 -2.25
N GLU A 345 27.38 10.99 -2.65
CA GLU A 345 27.02 12.26 -3.29
C GLU A 345 26.00 13.12 -2.52
N GLY A 346 25.98 12.99 -1.18
CA GLY A 346 25.11 13.78 -0.30
C GLY A 346 23.66 13.31 -0.22
N GLY A 347 23.32 12.16 -0.78
CA GLY A 347 22.00 11.54 -0.61
C GLY A 347 21.69 11.27 0.86
N LYS A 348 20.42 11.30 1.21
CA LYS A 348 19.91 10.99 2.55
C LYS A 348 19.09 9.71 2.47
N TYR A 349 19.28 8.80 3.45
CA TYR A 349 18.49 7.58 3.48
C TYR A 349 18.16 7.13 4.91
N TRP A 350 17.04 6.42 5.04
CA TRP A 350 16.79 5.52 6.15
C TRP A 350 16.59 4.09 5.61
N ASN A 351 16.90 3.12 6.44
CA ASN A 351 16.49 1.74 6.23
C ASN A 351 16.31 1.02 7.56
N ARG A 352 15.43 0.02 7.59
CA ARG A 352 15.32 -0.93 8.68
C ARG A 352 16.22 -2.12 8.40
N ARG A 353 17.26 -2.29 9.20
CA ARG A 353 18.18 -3.43 9.13
C ARG A 353 17.65 -4.56 9.97
N LEU A 354 17.60 -5.76 9.40
CA LEU A 354 17.16 -6.99 10.04
C LEU A 354 18.33 -7.93 10.31
N ILE A 355 19.29 -7.96 9.39
CA ILE A 355 20.61 -8.60 9.55
C ILE A 355 21.65 -7.54 9.20
N HIS A 356 22.60 -7.31 10.10
CA HIS A 356 23.58 -6.26 9.95
C HIS A 356 25.01 -6.77 10.12
N ASP A 357 25.75 -6.81 9.00
CA ASP A 357 27.19 -7.12 8.92
C ASP A 357 27.59 -8.38 9.69
N HIS A 358 26.76 -9.44 9.66
CA HIS A 358 27.01 -10.69 10.34
C HIS A 358 26.52 -11.89 9.52
N SER A 359 27.37 -12.89 9.37
CA SER A 359 27.02 -14.14 8.69
C SER A 359 25.92 -14.88 9.47
N THR A 360 24.71 -14.80 8.94
CA THR A 360 23.49 -15.34 9.57
C THR A 360 22.89 -16.42 8.67
N PHE A 361 22.80 -17.63 9.17
CA PHE A 361 22.08 -18.70 8.47
C PHE A 361 20.58 -18.46 8.54
N VAL A 362 19.92 -18.48 7.38
CA VAL A 362 18.49 -18.25 7.21
C VAL A 362 17.89 -19.47 6.53
N PRO A 363 17.17 -20.32 7.26
CA PRO A 363 16.60 -21.56 6.72
C PRO A 363 15.45 -21.29 5.76
N ALA A 364 15.19 -22.23 4.87
CA ALA A 364 14.00 -22.28 4.03
C ALA A 364 12.72 -22.18 4.89
N GLY A 365 11.72 -21.44 4.40
CA GLY A 365 10.50 -21.13 5.15
C GLY A 365 10.57 -19.84 5.97
N SER A 366 11.76 -19.22 6.14
CA SER A 366 11.89 -17.91 6.76
C SER A 366 11.18 -16.86 5.93
N ARG A 367 10.51 -15.88 6.60
CA ARG A 367 9.80 -14.76 5.95
C ARG A 367 10.13 -13.46 6.64
N TYR A 368 10.12 -12.38 5.85
CA TYR A 368 10.30 -11.02 6.33
C TYR A 368 9.29 -10.13 5.62
N ILE A 369 8.27 -9.72 6.36
CA ILE A 369 7.15 -8.94 5.83
C ILE A 369 7.21 -7.54 6.40
N GLU A 370 6.96 -6.54 5.54
CA GLU A 370 6.77 -5.15 5.92
C GLU A 370 5.51 -4.58 5.29
N GLU A 371 4.87 -3.66 6.02
CA GLU A 371 3.85 -2.77 5.49
C GLU A 371 4.09 -1.37 6.06
N ASN A 372 4.33 -0.41 5.18
CA ASN A 372 4.63 0.97 5.52
C ASN A 372 3.71 1.92 4.77
N ALA A 373 3.24 2.97 5.43
CA ALA A 373 2.62 4.10 4.76
C ALA A 373 3.66 5.21 4.58
N TYR A 374 3.98 5.55 3.35
CA TYR A 374 4.84 6.67 3.02
C TYR A 374 4.00 7.92 2.86
N VAL A 375 4.23 8.91 3.72
CA VAL A 375 3.40 10.10 3.87
C VAL A 375 4.15 11.36 3.48
N VAL A 376 3.51 12.22 2.70
CA VAL A 376 3.94 13.60 2.48
C VAL A 376 3.17 14.51 3.41
N PHE A 377 3.84 15.46 4.05
CA PHE A 377 3.21 16.33 5.03
C PHE A 377 3.79 17.75 5.01
N SER A 378 2.99 18.71 5.47
CA SER A 378 3.45 20.06 5.73
C SER A 378 4.19 20.10 7.06
N PHE A 379 5.29 20.83 7.10
CA PHE A 379 6.04 21.09 8.32
C PHE A 379 5.70 22.49 8.82
N ASP A 380 5.11 22.57 10.01
CA ASP A 380 4.89 23.83 10.74
C ASP A 380 5.93 23.93 11.87
N GLN A 381 6.47 25.12 12.09
CA GLN A 381 7.47 25.31 13.16
C GLN A 381 6.86 25.28 14.56
N GLU A 382 5.58 25.65 14.71
CA GLU A 382 4.89 25.66 16.00
C GLU A 382 4.43 24.26 16.39
N ASP A 383 3.99 23.45 15.41
CA ASP A 383 3.59 22.05 15.62
C ASP A 383 4.08 21.15 14.47
N PRO A 384 5.36 20.80 14.48
CA PRO A 384 6.06 20.30 13.30
C PRO A 384 5.61 18.92 12.80
N PHE A 385 4.97 18.14 13.65
CA PHE A 385 4.62 16.74 13.32
C PHE A 385 3.14 16.43 13.41
N THR A 386 2.27 17.43 13.52
CA THR A 386 0.80 17.24 13.66
C THR A 386 0.23 16.41 12.51
N ASP A 387 0.53 16.74 11.26
CA ASP A 387 0.06 15.97 10.11
C ASP A 387 0.56 14.52 10.14
N LEU A 388 1.83 14.30 10.49
CA LEU A 388 2.43 12.97 10.56
C LEU A 388 1.82 12.14 11.70
N GLU A 389 1.64 12.72 12.90
CA GLU A 389 0.98 12.09 14.03
C GLU A 389 -0.50 11.80 13.75
N TYR A 390 -1.19 12.72 13.07
CA TYR A 390 -2.58 12.53 12.65
C TYR A 390 -2.72 11.25 11.80
N TRP A 391 -1.87 11.07 10.78
CA TRP A 391 -1.91 9.88 9.93
C TRP A 391 -1.35 8.64 10.64
N SER A 392 -0.30 8.79 11.44
CA SER A 392 0.26 7.68 12.22
C SER A 392 -0.79 7.08 13.17
N ASN A 393 -1.52 7.92 13.90
CA ASN A 393 -2.54 7.46 14.83
C ASN A 393 -3.69 6.74 14.10
N ARG A 394 -4.12 7.23 12.95
CA ARG A 394 -5.19 6.61 12.15
C ARG A 394 -4.79 5.30 11.52
N LEU A 395 -3.67 5.29 10.83
CA LEU A 395 -3.22 4.13 10.07
C LEU A 395 -2.79 2.96 10.95
N ARG A 396 -2.24 3.26 12.14
CA ARG A 396 -1.86 2.24 13.13
C ARG A 396 -3.04 1.74 13.98
N ASN A 397 -4.15 2.46 13.97
CA ASN A 397 -5.40 2.06 14.64
C ASN A 397 -6.54 2.06 13.60
N PRO A 398 -6.54 1.15 12.62
CA PRO A 398 -7.54 1.14 11.56
C PRO A 398 -8.95 0.88 12.11
N LEU A 399 -9.97 1.24 11.33
CA LEU A 399 -11.34 0.83 11.62
C LEU A 399 -11.44 -0.70 11.67
N ILE A 400 -12.10 -1.20 12.69
CA ILE A 400 -12.33 -2.64 12.87
C ILE A 400 -13.71 -2.98 12.29
N TRP A 401 -13.80 -4.09 11.58
CA TRP A 401 -15.09 -4.58 11.10
C TRP A 401 -15.28 -6.06 11.41
N LYS A 402 -16.54 -6.48 11.53
CA LYS A 402 -16.94 -7.88 11.68
C LYS A 402 -18.23 -8.15 10.93
N THR A 403 -18.36 -9.36 10.41
CA THR A 403 -19.62 -9.85 9.87
C THR A 403 -20.63 -10.05 11.00
N VAL A 404 -21.84 -9.49 10.85
CA VAL A 404 -22.93 -9.61 11.83
C VAL A 404 -24.11 -10.42 11.32
N GLY A 405 -24.14 -10.76 10.03
CA GLY A 405 -25.11 -11.65 9.40
C GLY A 405 -24.65 -12.01 8.00
N THR A 406 -24.75 -13.28 7.67
CA THR A 406 -24.78 -13.73 6.29
C THR A 406 -26.23 -14.00 5.98
N THR A 407 -26.79 -13.36 4.94
CA THR A 407 -28.06 -13.84 4.40
C THR A 407 -27.76 -15.22 3.82
N GLY A 408 -28.30 -16.25 4.47
CA GLY A 408 -28.15 -17.62 4.04
C GLY A 408 -28.41 -17.71 2.54
N ASN A 409 -27.54 -18.44 1.89
CA ASN A 409 -27.64 -18.73 0.47
C ASN A 409 -29.07 -19.29 0.19
N PRO A 410 -29.91 -18.66 -0.63
CA PRO A 410 -31.18 -19.23 -1.00
C PRO A 410 -31.03 -20.15 -2.24
N TYR A 411 -29.96 -20.99 -2.26
CA TYR A 411 -29.87 -22.10 -3.22
C TYR A 411 -28.99 -23.24 -2.71
#